data_f71565d22fb37bbffc5cf02c12fb26f1
#
_entry.id   f71565d22fb37bbffc5cf02c12fb26f1
#
_cell.length_a   1.000
_cell.length_b   1.000
_cell.length_c   1.000
_cell.angle_alpha   90.00
_cell.angle_beta   90.00
_cell.angle_gamma   90.00
#
_symmetry.space_group_name_H-M   'P 1'
#
loop_
_entity.id
_entity.type
_entity.pdbx_description
1 polymer ?
#
loop_
_entity_poly.entity_id
_entity_poly.type
_entity_poly.pdbx_seq_one_letter_code
_entity_poly.pdbx_strand_id
1 'polypeptide(L)'
;MSILLPPATISAEETAEARLANEAAEGVKVWTLKDCIRHAMENNISLKKNQVSILSAQEDVMQSKATLLPTLSASTNQSVGWKPWMNSGMSTVTNGTVVNNVNKTYYNGSYSISSQWTLWNGNRNRNTIKQNRMTLEKAELDSATNANALKEQIADLYVQILYLNEAIKVNQQTLETSKKNEERGREMVEVGKMSKADLAQLTAQTKQDEYNIVSAQAQVDKAKTQLRQILELDGNVKFDVYVTEESDESALQVIPSLQTVYDNALATRPEIASGLLAIENQKLGVKIAKAGKLPQISLNASLGTSTTSMNSNDWGKQMKTNFDGMAGLSVSLPLFDNRSTKTNVNKAQLNVINAELDLQDKRKTLYSTIEGYWIDANTNQQKFIAATASVESMQTSYDLLSEQFRLGLKNIVELMTGKNNLVNAQQNKLQSKYMTILDMQMLKFYNGEEGEL
;
A
#
# COMPACT_ATOMS: atom_id res chain seq x y z
N MET A 1 48.54 30.61 38.79
CA MET A 1 47.72 29.40 38.95
C MET A 1 46.70 29.46 37.80
N SER A 2 47.12 28.98 36.65
CA SER A 2 46.33 29.03 35.39
C SER A 2 45.51 27.76 35.32
N ILE A 3 44.19 27.91 35.34
CA ILE A 3 43.25 26.81 35.14
C ILE A 3 43.14 26.56 33.64
N LEU A 4 43.68 25.42 33.18
CA LEU A 4 43.41 24.87 31.84
C LEU A 4 41.98 24.31 31.84
N LEU A 5 41.12 24.88 31.03
CA LEU A 5 39.85 24.30 30.63
C LEU A 5 40.11 23.15 29.62
N PRO A 6 39.44 22.00 29.73
CA PRO A 6 39.56 20.95 28.75
C PRO A 6 38.91 21.36 27.41
N PRO A 7 39.36 20.86 26.27
CA PRO A 7 38.75 21.17 24.98
C PRO A 7 37.31 20.65 24.93
N ALA A 8 36.41 21.54 24.53
CA ALA A 8 35.01 21.19 24.27
C ALA A 8 34.94 20.08 23.22
N THR A 9 34.36 18.95 23.59
CA THR A 9 33.91 17.93 22.63
C THR A 9 32.80 18.51 21.78
N ILE A 10 33.10 18.88 20.55
CA ILE A 10 32.11 19.23 19.55
C ILE A 10 31.28 17.97 19.36
N SER A 11 30.00 18.02 19.73
CA SER A 11 29.11 16.88 19.64
C SER A 11 28.87 16.50 18.16
N ALA A 12 28.63 15.21 17.89
CA ALA A 12 28.33 14.74 16.56
C ALA A 12 27.08 15.43 15.96
N GLU A 13 26.19 15.93 16.80
CA GLU A 13 25.02 16.75 16.43
C GLU A 13 25.38 18.10 15.80
N GLU A 14 26.34 18.85 16.35
CA GLU A 14 26.78 20.15 15.78
C GLU A 14 27.40 20.01 14.39
N THR A 15 28.08 18.88 14.12
CA THR A 15 28.62 18.59 12.78
C THR A 15 27.53 18.14 11.78
N ALA A 16 26.46 17.52 12.25
CA ALA A 16 25.31 17.12 11.44
C ALA A 16 24.46 18.33 11.02
N GLU A 17 24.18 19.25 11.94
CA GLU A 17 23.46 20.50 11.65
C GLU A 17 24.27 21.43 10.70
N ALA A 18 25.59 21.49 10.85
CA ALA A 18 26.44 22.23 9.92
C ALA A 18 26.48 21.65 8.51
N ARG A 19 26.39 20.33 8.34
CA ARG A 19 26.23 19.66 7.03
C ARG A 19 24.85 19.93 6.42
N LEU A 20 23.79 19.79 7.20
CA LEU A 20 22.43 20.14 6.76
C LEU A 20 22.31 21.59 6.30
N ALA A 21 22.98 22.53 6.98
CA ALA A 21 23.01 23.94 6.62
C ALA A 21 23.80 24.19 5.31
N ASN A 22 24.90 23.48 5.06
CA ASN A 22 25.69 23.59 3.83
C ASN A 22 24.99 22.97 2.62
N GLU A 23 24.33 21.83 2.78
CA GLU A 23 23.59 21.15 1.71
C GLU A 23 22.29 21.88 1.36
N ALA A 24 21.65 22.55 2.34
CA ALA A 24 20.53 23.45 2.10
C ALA A 24 20.94 24.69 1.26
N ALA A 25 22.21 25.11 1.33
CA ALA A 25 22.75 26.20 0.51
C ALA A 25 22.92 25.79 -0.98
N GLU A 26 23.04 24.50 -1.29
CA GLU A 26 23.11 23.96 -2.66
C GLU A 26 21.72 23.62 -3.26
N GLY A 27 20.64 23.86 -2.53
CA GLY A 27 19.27 23.56 -2.97
C GLY A 27 18.93 22.04 -3.04
N VAL A 28 19.72 21.20 -2.36
CA VAL A 28 19.44 19.78 -2.17
C VAL A 28 18.69 19.61 -0.86
N LYS A 29 17.48 19.06 -0.90
CA LYS A 29 16.72 18.74 0.32
C LYS A 29 17.15 17.38 0.84
N VAL A 30 17.80 17.34 1.99
CA VAL A 30 18.21 16.12 2.68
C VAL A 30 17.08 15.66 3.59
N TRP A 31 16.73 14.38 3.52
CA TRP A 31 15.55 13.81 4.19
C TRP A 31 15.96 12.72 5.18
N THR A 32 15.43 12.82 6.39
CA THR A 32 15.48 11.73 7.38
C THR A 32 14.44 10.66 7.03
N LEU A 33 14.56 9.46 7.60
CA LEU A 33 13.55 8.41 7.45
C LEU A 33 12.15 8.91 7.86
N LYS A 34 12.06 9.64 8.96
CA LYS A 34 10.82 10.23 9.48
C LYS A 34 10.22 11.26 8.50
N ASP A 35 11.05 12.08 7.85
CA ASP A 35 10.58 13.01 6.82
C ASP A 35 10.06 12.28 5.58
N CYS A 36 10.75 11.22 5.16
CA CYS A 36 10.30 10.36 4.05
C CYS A 36 8.94 9.75 4.34
N ILE A 37 8.77 9.16 5.52
CA ILE A 37 7.49 8.54 5.93
C ILE A 37 6.39 9.60 5.98
N ARG A 38 6.60 10.74 6.65
CA ARG A 38 5.61 11.81 6.74
C ARG A 38 5.17 12.30 5.37
N HIS A 39 6.13 12.58 4.48
CA HIS A 39 5.82 13.06 3.14
C HIS A 39 5.06 12.02 2.31
N ALA A 40 5.45 10.74 2.38
CA ALA A 40 4.76 9.67 1.69
C ALA A 40 3.32 9.49 2.19
N MET A 41 3.09 9.57 3.49
CA MET A 41 1.75 9.49 4.08
C MET A 41 0.81 10.58 3.56
N GLU A 42 1.33 11.78 3.26
CA GLU A 42 0.55 12.92 2.75
C GLU A 42 0.37 12.87 1.22
N ASN A 43 1.37 12.38 0.50
CA ASN A 43 1.45 12.60 -0.96
C ASN A 43 1.30 11.34 -1.80
N ASN A 44 1.53 10.15 -1.24
CA ASN A 44 1.53 8.90 -2.01
C ASN A 44 0.19 8.66 -2.72
N ILE A 45 0.25 8.38 -4.01
CA ILE A 45 -0.93 8.19 -4.89
C ILE A 45 -1.76 6.97 -4.45
N SER A 46 -1.13 5.90 -3.95
CA SER A 46 -1.86 4.72 -3.48
C SER A 46 -2.72 5.04 -2.26
N LEU A 47 -2.20 5.83 -1.31
CA LEU A 47 -2.98 6.28 -0.14
C LEU A 47 -4.09 7.26 -0.54
N LYS A 48 -3.85 8.15 -1.51
CA LYS A 48 -4.89 9.02 -2.07
C LYS A 48 -6.01 8.20 -2.75
N LYS A 49 -5.68 7.12 -3.47
CA LYS A 49 -6.68 6.19 -4.02
C LYS A 49 -7.48 5.48 -2.93
N ASN A 50 -6.85 5.08 -1.83
CA ASN A 50 -7.55 4.52 -0.67
C ASN A 50 -8.53 5.52 -0.06
N GLN A 51 -8.13 6.80 0.04
CA GLN A 51 -9.02 7.87 0.51
C GLN A 51 -10.25 8.04 -0.40
N VAL A 52 -10.07 7.98 -1.73
CA VAL A 52 -11.20 8.00 -2.68
C VAL A 52 -12.11 6.78 -2.48
N SER A 53 -11.54 5.60 -2.20
CA SER A 53 -12.33 4.40 -1.91
C SER A 53 -13.14 4.54 -0.61
N ILE A 54 -12.58 5.19 0.42
CA ILE A 54 -13.28 5.51 1.68
C ILE A 54 -14.45 6.47 1.39
N LEU A 55 -14.23 7.54 0.60
CA LEU A 55 -15.29 8.47 0.21
C LEU A 55 -16.40 7.75 -0.57
N SER A 56 -16.05 6.84 -1.48
CA SER A 56 -17.04 6.02 -2.19
C SER A 56 -17.87 5.16 -1.24
N ALA A 57 -17.23 4.50 -0.26
CA ALA A 57 -17.93 3.72 0.75
C ALA A 57 -18.84 4.60 1.65
N GLN A 58 -18.46 5.86 1.90
CA GLN A 58 -19.32 6.81 2.60
C GLN A 58 -20.59 7.13 1.81
N GLU A 59 -20.48 7.34 0.49
CA GLU A 59 -21.65 7.53 -0.39
C GLU A 59 -22.55 6.28 -0.41
N ASP A 60 -21.99 5.06 -0.43
CA ASP A 60 -22.76 3.82 -0.33
C ASP A 60 -23.55 3.74 0.99
N VAL A 61 -22.97 4.20 2.10
CA VAL A 61 -23.67 4.32 3.38
C VAL A 61 -24.81 5.34 3.28
N MET A 62 -24.59 6.50 2.67
CA MET A 62 -25.63 7.51 2.49
C MET A 62 -26.75 7.02 1.57
N GLN A 63 -26.41 6.39 0.45
CA GLN A 63 -27.38 5.77 -0.44
C GLN A 63 -28.21 4.68 0.27
N SER A 64 -27.55 3.82 1.04
CA SER A 64 -28.27 2.77 1.78
C SER A 64 -29.23 3.32 2.83
N LYS A 65 -28.89 4.44 3.49
CA LYS A 65 -29.82 5.17 4.39
C LYS A 65 -30.99 5.75 3.61
N ALA A 66 -30.76 6.29 2.41
CA ALA A 66 -31.79 6.84 1.55
C ALA A 66 -32.81 5.79 1.09
N THR A 67 -32.49 4.49 1.08
CA THR A 67 -33.45 3.41 0.77
C THR A 67 -34.59 3.29 1.80
N LEU A 68 -34.46 3.95 2.96
CA LEU A 68 -35.56 4.06 3.94
C LEU A 68 -36.57 5.15 3.60
N LEU A 69 -36.27 6.03 2.66
CA LEU A 69 -37.15 7.10 2.18
C LEU A 69 -37.95 6.65 0.95
N PRO A 70 -39.07 7.28 0.66
CA PRO A 70 -39.81 7.03 -0.58
C PRO A 70 -39.02 7.52 -1.80
N THR A 71 -39.14 6.80 -2.90
CA THR A 71 -38.71 7.28 -4.22
C THR A 71 -39.82 8.12 -4.84
N LEU A 72 -39.47 9.09 -5.67
CA LEU A 72 -40.40 9.88 -6.48
C LEU A 72 -39.86 9.89 -7.92
N SER A 73 -40.71 9.51 -8.85
CA SER A 73 -40.40 9.49 -10.27
C SER A 73 -41.51 10.11 -11.10
N ALA A 74 -41.17 10.87 -12.13
CA ALA A 74 -42.06 11.33 -13.14
C ALA A 74 -41.77 10.63 -14.46
N SER A 75 -42.82 10.20 -15.15
CA SER A 75 -42.67 9.54 -16.44
C SER A 75 -43.73 10.01 -17.44
N THR A 76 -43.37 10.06 -18.69
CA THR A 76 -44.27 10.22 -19.80
C THR A 76 -43.97 9.16 -20.85
N ASN A 77 -45.05 8.58 -21.37
CA ASN A 77 -44.94 7.65 -22.49
C ASN A 77 -45.84 8.17 -23.63
N GLN A 78 -45.23 8.35 -24.79
CA GLN A 78 -45.89 8.81 -26.00
C GLN A 78 -45.79 7.69 -27.02
N SER A 79 -46.93 7.26 -27.55
CA SER A 79 -46.95 6.15 -28.51
C SER A 79 -47.86 6.47 -29.71
N VAL A 80 -47.40 6.09 -30.86
CA VAL A 80 -48.22 6.08 -32.09
C VAL A 80 -48.50 4.63 -32.45
N GLY A 81 -49.78 4.33 -32.52
CA GLY A 81 -50.21 2.99 -32.92
C GLY A 81 -50.81 3.02 -34.35
N TRP A 82 -50.66 1.92 -35.10
CA TRP A 82 -51.22 1.73 -36.41
C TRP A 82 -51.96 0.40 -36.46
N LYS A 83 -53.27 0.46 -36.87
CA LYS A 83 -54.13 -0.70 -36.98
C LYS A 83 -54.59 -0.88 -38.44
N PRO A 84 -53.81 -1.49 -39.32
CA PRO A 84 -54.04 -1.56 -40.77
C PRO A 84 -55.35 -2.25 -41.15
N TRP A 85 -55.78 -3.24 -40.37
CA TRP A 85 -56.94 -4.08 -40.64
C TRP A 85 -58.25 -3.61 -39.96
N MET A 86 -58.23 -2.43 -39.41
CA MET A 86 -59.43 -1.87 -38.74
C MET A 86 -60.38 -1.30 -39.78
N ASN A 87 -61.61 -1.82 -39.80
CA ASN A 87 -62.69 -1.32 -40.69
C ASN A 87 -63.29 -0.04 -40.11
N SER A 88 -63.52 0.96 -40.95
CA SER A 88 -64.28 2.15 -40.61
C SER A 88 -65.72 1.75 -40.23
N GLY A 89 -66.15 2.04 -39.01
CA GLY A 89 -67.47 1.67 -38.51
C GLY A 89 -67.47 0.80 -37.25
N MET A 90 -66.30 0.31 -36.82
CA MET A 90 -66.18 -0.37 -35.51
C MET A 90 -66.16 0.70 -34.38
N SER A 91 -67.05 0.53 -33.42
CA SER A 91 -67.05 1.34 -32.22
C SER A 91 -66.03 0.79 -31.21
N THR A 92 -65.17 1.61 -30.65
CA THR A 92 -64.26 1.26 -29.53
C THR A 92 -64.65 2.04 -28.31
N VAL A 93 -64.56 1.43 -27.13
CA VAL A 93 -64.74 2.10 -25.86
C VAL A 93 -63.33 2.52 -25.38
N THR A 94 -63.06 3.81 -25.31
CA THR A 94 -61.85 4.37 -24.77
C THR A 94 -62.21 5.31 -23.62
N ASN A 95 -61.71 5.04 -22.42
CA ASN A 95 -62.04 5.76 -21.20
C ASN A 95 -63.53 5.96 -20.94
N GLY A 96 -64.32 4.88 -21.15
CA GLY A 96 -65.77 4.91 -20.92
C GLY A 96 -66.62 5.62 -22.00
N THR A 97 -65.99 6.11 -23.07
CA THR A 97 -66.66 6.82 -24.16
C THR A 97 -66.63 5.91 -25.40
N VAL A 98 -67.81 5.72 -26.04
CA VAL A 98 -67.94 5.00 -27.32
C VAL A 98 -67.49 5.92 -28.46
N VAL A 99 -66.40 5.55 -29.14
CA VAL A 99 -65.90 6.30 -30.30
C VAL A 99 -66.29 5.54 -31.57
N ASN A 100 -67.13 6.15 -32.39
CA ASN A 100 -67.71 5.50 -33.60
C ASN A 100 -66.84 5.67 -34.86
N ASN A 101 -65.76 6.43 -34.82
CA ASN A 101 -64.86 6.63 -35.98
C ASN A 101 -63.41 6.51 -35.52
N VAL A 102 -62.84 5.36 -35.72
CA VAL A 102 -61.49 5.09 -35.26
C VAL A 102 -60.47 5.26 -36.39
N ASN A 103 -59.52 6.16 -36.22
CA ASN A 103 -58.43 6.33 -37.16
C ASN A 103 -57.50 5.10 -37.14
N LYS A 104 -57.08 4.65 -38.34
CA LYS A 104 -56.09 3.54 -38.43
C LYS A 104 -54.79 3.86 -37.73
N THR A 105 -54.40 5.12 -37.71
CA THR A 105 -53.27 5.64 -36.93
C THR A 105 -53.78 6.42 -35.73
N TYR A 106 -53.30 6.10 -34.57
CA TYR A 106 -53.68 6.78 -33.30
C TYR A 106 -52.51 7.12 -32.46
N TYR A 107 -52.62 8.16 -31.72
CA TYR A 107 -51.62 8.62 -30.76
C TYR A 107 -52.19 8.42 -29.33
N ASN A 108 -51.31 7.92 -28.43
CA ASN A 108 -51.59 7.88 -27.00
C ASN A 108 -50.46 8.56 -26.23
N GLY A 109 -50.79 9.36 -25.27
CA GLY A 109 -49.89 9.96 -24.29
C GLY A 109 -50.30 9.53 -22.88
N SER A 110 -49.36 9.16 -22.05
CA SER A 110 -49.57 9.00 -20.62
C SER A 110 -48.54 9.81 -19.85
N TYR A 111 -48.94 10.39 -18.76
CA TYR A 111 -48.14 11.23 -17.88
C TYR A 111 -48.41 10.80 -16.45
N SER A 112 -47.34 10.47 -15.70
CA SER A 112 -47.52 10.02 -14.33
C SER A 112 -46.39 10.47 -13.42
N ILE A 113 -46.74 10.71 -12.18
CA ILE A 113 -45.84 10.88 -11.05
C ILE A 113 -46.14 9.72 -10.11
N SER A 114 -45.08 8.94 -9.76
CA SER A 114 -45.24 7.79 -8.89
C SER A 114 -44.26 7.86 -7.73
N SER A 115 -44.68 7.41 -6.59
CA SER A 115 -43.87 7.27 -5.38
C SER A 115 -43.99 5.85 -4.86
N GLN A 116 -42.84 5.27 -4.49
CA GLN A 116 -42.79 3.97 -3.85
C GLN A 116 -41.96 4.05 -2.55
N TRP A 117 -42.51 3.51 -1.49
CA TRP A 117 -41.89 3.48 -0.19
C TRP A 117 -41.93 2.08 0.40
N THR A 118 -40.75 1.48 0.62
CA THR A 118 -40.63 0.19 1.30
C THR A 118 -40.67 0.42 2.82
N LEU A 119 -41.81 0.13 3.42
CA LEU A 119 -42.01 0.31 4.86
C LEU A 119 -41.30 -0.78 5.67
N TRP A 120 -41.31 -2.03 5.16
CA TRP A 120 -40.69 -3.15 5.81
C TRP A 120 -40.34 -4.26 4.80
N ASN A 121 -39.15 -4.88 4.90
CA ASN A 121 -38.67 -5.97 4.03
C ASN A 121 -37.82 -6.99 4.81
N GLY A 122 -38.33 -7.41 5.99
CA GLY A 122 -37.61 -8.35 6.83
C GLY A 122 -36.30 -7.79 7.41
N ASN A 123 -36.24 -6.47 7.65
CA ASN A 123 -35.03 -5.75 8.06
C ASN A 123 -33.87 -5.78 7.06
N ARG A 124 -34.08 -6.16 5.79
CA ARG A 124 -33.06 -6.16 4.76
C ARG A 124 -32.37 -4.80 4.67
N ASN A 125 -33.12 -3.70 4.45
CA ASN A 125 -32.55 -2.36 4.34
C ASN A 125 -31.72 -1.96 5.56
N ARG A 126 -32.21 -2.23 6.78
CA ARG A 126 -31.48 -1.93 8.01
C ARG A 126 -30.19 -2.72 8.15
N ASN A 127 -30.19 -4.00 7.74
CA ASN A 127 -28.98 -4.83 7.75
C ASN A 127 -28.00 -4.39 6.65
N THR A 128 -28.49 -3.97 5.47
CA THR A 128 -27.65 -3.41 4.40
C THR A 128 -26.95 -2.12 4.85
N ILE A 129 -27.65 -1.23 5.59
CA ILE A 129 -27.03 -0.03 6.17
C ILE A 129 -25.89 -0.41 7.14
N LYS A 130 -26.13 -1.43 8.00
CA LYS A 130 -25.07 -1.92 8.90
C LYS A 130 -23.91 -2.52 8.13
N GLN A 131 -24.21 -3.29 7.09
CA GLN A 131 -23.20 -3.92 6.23
C GLN A 131 -22.34 -2.86 5.52
N ASN A 132 -22.94 -1.82 4.95
CA ASN A 132 -22.21 -0.73 4.29
C ASN A 132 -21.36 0.09 5.28
N ARG A 133 -21.81 0.28 6.54
CA ARG A 133 -20.99 0.89 7.59
C ARG A 133 -19.76 0.05 7.91
N MET A 134 -19.91 -1.28 8.02
CA MET A 134 -18.76 -2.17 8.22
C MET A 134 -17.84 -2.20 7.00
N THR A 135 -18.39 -2.04 5.79
CA THR A 135 -17.58 -1.93 4.58
C THR A 135 -16.75 -0.64 4.56
N LEU A 136 -17.34 0.47 5.05
CA LEU A 136 -16.62 1.73 5.24
C LEU A 136 -15.48 1.57 6.27
N GLU A 137 -15.77 1.03 7.45
CA GLU A 137 -14.77 0.79 8.50
C GLU A 137 -13.66 -0.15 8.01
N LYS A 138 -14.03 -1.18 7.22
CA LYS A 138 -13.06 -2.05 6.56
C LYS A 138 -12.16 -1.29 5.59
N ALA A 139 -12.70 -0.37 4.79
CA ALA A 139 -11.91 0.44 3.87
C ALA A 139 -10.91 1.36 4.61
N GLU A 140 -11.26 1.87 5.79
CA GLU A 140 -10.36 2.62 6.67
C GLU A 140 -9.22 1.74 7.20
N LEU A 141 -9.54 0.52 7.65
CA LEU A 141 -8.54 -0.45 8.11
C LEU A 141 -7.63 -0.93 6.97
N ASP A 142 -8.17 -1.17 5.78
CA ASP A 142 -7.38 -1.54 4.60
C ASP A 142 -6.45 -0.39 4.18
N SER A 143 -6.88 0.87 4.32
CA SER A 143 -6.02 2.05 4.11
C SER A 143 -4.88 2.10 5.12
N ALA A 144 -5.14 1.81 6.40
CA ALA A 144 -4.11 1.73 7.44
C ALA A 144 -3.12 0.58 7.17
N THR A 145 -3.60 -0.57 6.67
CA THR A 145 -2.75 -1.69 6.24
C THR A 145 -1.79 -1.27 5.12
N ASN A 146 -2.32 -0.58 4.10
CA ASN A 146 -1.50 -0.08 2.99
C ASN A 146 -0.50 0.99 3.44
N ALA A 147 -0.88 1.83 4.41
CA ALA A 147 0.03 2.82 5.01
C ALA A 147 1.19 2.13 5.75
N ASN A 148 0.93 1.05 6.48
CA ASN A 148 1.96 0.26 7.15
C ASN A 148 2.90 -0.41 6.15
N ALA A 149 2.38 -1.01 5.09
CA ALA A 149 3.21 -1.60 4.02
C ALA A 149 4.09 -0.55 3.33
N LEU A 150 3.58 0.67 3.16
CA LEU A 150 4.35 1.79 2.61
C LEU A 150 5.50 2.21 3.54
N LYS A 151 5.26 2.27 4.87
CA LYS A 151 6.31 2.56 5.86
C LYS A 151 7.41 1.49 5.83
N GLU A 152 7.04 0.21 5.80
CA GLU A 152 7.99 -0.91 5.69
C GLU A 152 8.87 -0.78 4.43
N GLN A 153 8.26 -0.49 3.29
CA GLN A 153 8.98 -0.32 2.03
C GLN A 153 9.94 0.88 2.02
N ILE A 154 9.53 1.99 2.64
CA ILE A 154 10.38 3.18 2.78
C ILE A 154 11.57 2.87 3.69
N ALA A 155 11.35 2.19 4.82
CA ALA A 155 12.41 1.84 5.77
C ALA A 155 13.43 0.89 5.14
N ASP A 156 12.97 -0.12 4.39
CA ASP A 156 13.86 -1.04 3.66
C ASP A 156 14.77 -0.28 2.67
N LEU A 157 14.20 0.55 1.81
CA LEU A 157 14.97 1.34 0.85
C LEU A 157 15.91 2.35 1.53
N TYR A 158 15.47 2.95 2.62
CA TYR A 158 16.28 3.92 3.37
C TYR A 158 17.52 3.25 3.96
N VAL A 159 17.36 2.12 4.66
CA VAL A 159 18.46 1.35 5.24
C VAL A 159 19.37 0.80 4.14
N GLN A 160 18.82 0.36 3.00
CA GLN A 160 19.61 -0.04 1.84
C GLN A 160 20.49 1.11 1.32
N ILE A 161 19.98 2.34 1.27
CA ILE A 161 20.77 3.52 0.85
C ILE A 161 21.88 3.80 1.87
N LEU A 162 21.61 3.69 3.18
CA LEU A 162 22.65 3.85 4.22
C LEU A 162 23.76 2.82 4.04
N TYR A 163 23.40 1.55 3.90
CA TYR A 163 24.37 0.47 3.63
C TYR A 163 25.24 0.75 2.40
N LEU A 164 24.61 1.12 1.28
CA LEU A 164 25.33 1.37 0.02
C LEU A 164 26.28 2.56 0.12
N ASN A 165 25.90 3.63 0.83
CA ASN A 165 26.78 4.77 1.06
C ASN A 165 28.00 4.40 1.90
N GLU A 166 27.82 3.57 2.95
CA GLU A 166 28.96 3.06 3.72
C GLU A 166 29.86 2.12 2.89
N ALA A 167 29.27 1.29 2.04
CA ALA A 167 30.03 0.44 1.13
C ALA A 167 30.90 1.24 0.13
N ILE A 168 30.44 2.43 -0.30
CA ILE A 168 31.25 3.35 -1.11
C ILE A 168 32.47 3.83 -0.32
N LYS A 169 32.33 4.19 0.96
CA LYS A 169 33.47 4.61 1.80
C LYS A 169 34.51 3.51 1.91
N VAL A 170 34.10 2.24 2.13
CA VAL A 170 34.99 1.08 2.15
C VAL A 170 35.71 0.92 0.81
N ASN A 171 34.99 1.02 -0.32
CA ASN A 171 35.58 0.93 -1.64
C ASN A 171 36.57 2.09 -1.93
N GLN A 172 36.29 3.29 -1.46
CA GLN A 172 37.19 4.46 -1.58
C GLN A 172 38.50 4.25 -0.79
N GLN A 173 38.43 3.76 0.46
CA GLN A 173 39.59 3.41 1.27
C GLN A 173 40.41 2.30 0.60
N THR A 174 39.72 1.31 0.01
CA THR A 174 40.33 0.22 -0.75
C THR A 174 41.10 0.74 -1.97
N LEU A 175 40.49 1.66 -2.74
CA LEU A 175 41.13 2.29 -3.90
C LEU A 175 42.37 3.11 -3.50
N GLU A 176 42.27 3.89 -2.40
CA GLU A 176 43.44 4.64 -1.89
C GLU A 176 44.62 3.70 -1.56
N THR A 177 44.33 2.56 -0.90
CA THR A 177 45.29 1.53 -0.62
C THR A 177 45.89 0.94 -1.89
N SER A 178 45.08 0.67 -2.90
CA SER A 178 45.58 0.15 -4.19
C SER A 178 46.43 1.15 -4.96
N LYS A 179 46.09 2.42 -4.95
CA LYS A 179 46.91 3.49 -5.52
C LYS A 179 48.31 3.57 -4.85
N LYS A 180 48.34 3.51 -3.52
CA LYS A 180 49.60 3.48 -2.77
C LYS A 180 50.48 2.24 -3.13
N ASN A 181 49.81 1.08 -3.30
CA ASN A 181 50.53 -0.13 -3.70
C ASN A 181 51.02 -0.08 -5.15
N GLU A 182 50.26 0.51 -6.06
CA GLU A 182 50.66 0.71 -7.48
C GLU A 182 51.84 1.68 -7.59
N GLU A 183 51.81 2.82 -6.88
CA GLU A 183 52.91 3.78 -6.85
C GLU A 183 54.19 3.14 -6.33
N ARG A 184 54.11 2.42 -5.22
CA ARG A 184 55.25 1.64 -4.68
C ARG A 184 55.73 0.58 -5.66
N GLY A 185 54.83 -0.12 -6.35
CA GLY A 185 55.18 -1.09 -7.38
C GLY A 185 55.95 -0.44 -8.54
N ARG A 186 55.57 0.79 -8.95
CA ARG A 186 56.25 1.55 -9.97
C ARG A 186 57.70 1.89 -9.56
N GLU A 187 57.88 2.39 -8.33
CA GLU A 187 59.22 2.62 -7.77
C GLU A 187 60.08 1.34 -7.74
N MET A 188 59.49 0.20 -7.34
CA MET A 188 60.19 -1.08 -7.29
C MET A 188 60.61 -1.58 -8.68
N VAL A 189 59.83 -1.32 -9.74
CA VAL A 189 60.18 -1.64 -11.11
C VAL A 189 61.36 -0.77 -11.61
N GLU A 190 61.36 0.52 -11.24
CA GLU A 190 62.44 1.46 -11.62
C GLU A 190 63.79 1.05 -11.03
N VAL A 191 63.80 0.54 -9.80
CA VAL A 191 65.01 0.05 -9.14
C VAL A 191 65.27 -1.44 -9.42
N GLY A 192 64.53 -2.08 -10.33
CA GLY A 192 64.73 -3.47 -10.74
C GLY A 192 64.34 -4.54 -9.73
N LYS A 193 63.57 -4.21 -8.70
CA LYS A 193 63.12 -5.11 -7.62
C LYS A 193 61.77 -5.78 -7.88
N MET A 194 61.04 -5.34 -8.94
CA MET A 194 59.73 -5.91 -9.34
C MET A 194 59.66 -6.06 -10.86
N SER A 195 58.90 -7.04 -11.34
CA SER A 195 58.65 -7.23 -12.76
C SER A 195 57.59 -6.25 -13.28
N LYS A 196 57.68 -5.89 -14.60
CA LYS A 196 56.64 -5.11 -15.26
C LYS A 196 55.30 -5.84 -15.28
N ALA A 197 55.29 -7.19 -15.25
CA ALA A 197 54.06 -7.98 -15.18
C ALA A 197 53.36 -7.80 -13.83
N ASP A 198 54.12 -7.77 -12.74
CA ASP A 198 53.55 -7.55 -11.39
C ASP A 198 53.01 -6.14 -11.25
N LEU A 199 53.67 -5.11 -11.80
CA LEU A 199 53.16 -3.75 -11.84
C LEU A 199 51.83 -3.68 -12.63
N ALA A 200 51.75 -4.38 -13.77
CA ALA A 200 50.52 -4.42 -14.56
C ALA A 200 49.36 -5.04 -13.77
N GLN A 201 49.60 -6.02 -12.89
CA GLN A 201 48.59 -6.59 -11.98
C GLN A 201 48.10 -5.54 -10.94
N LEU A 202 49.01 -4.75 -10.34
CA LEU A 202 48.65 -3.65 -9.42
C LEU A 202 47.82 -2.61 -10.12
N THR A 203 48.21 -2.21 -11.33
CA THR A 203 47.44 -1.25 -12.14
C THR A 203 46.03 -1.80 -12.47
N ALA A 204 45.94 -3.07 -12.86
CA ALA A 204 44.66 -3.74 -13.12
C ALA A 204 43.76 -3.74 -11.88
N GLN A 205 44.33 -4.02 -10.70
CA GLN A 205 43.57 -3.97 -9.43
C GLN A 205 43.08 -2.57 -9.09
N THR A 206 43.92 -1.54 -9.26
CA THR A 206 43.50 -0.14 -9.06
C THR A 206 42.31 0.20 -9.97
N LYS A 207 42.33 -0.22 -11.22
CA LYS A 207 41.22 0.01 -12.18
C LYS A 207 39.96 -0.79 -11.81
N GLN A 208 40.11 -2.00 -11.27
CA GLN A 208 38.97 -2.77 -10.74
C GLN A 208 38.36 -2.08 -9.53
N ASP A 209 39.13 -1.49 -8.64
CA ASP A 209 38.62 -0.79 -7.46
C ASP A 209 37.90 0.52 -7.88
N GLU A 210 38.43 1.24 -8.90
CA GLU A 210 37.72 2.39 -9.51
C GLU A 210 36.35 1.96 -10.09
N TYR A 211 36.32 0.83 -10.81
CA TYR A 211 35.08 0.27 -11.36
C TYR A 211 34.06 -0.08 -10.25
N ASN A 212 34.52 -0.67 -9.14
CA ASN A 212 33.67 -1.03 -8.01
C ASN A 212 33.00 0.20 -7.36
N ILE A 213 33.72 1.33 -7.27
CA ILE A 213 33.14 2.60 -6.77
C ILE A 213 32.04 3.10 -7.70
N VAL A 214 32.29 3.13 -9.02
CA VAL A 214 31.28 3.56 -10.00
C VAL A 214 30.05 2.67 -9.94
N SER A 215 30.25 1.35 -9.82
CA SER A 215 29.17 0.38 -9.70
C SER A 215 28.34 0.59 -8.42
N ALA A 216 29.00 0.82 -7.28
CA ALA A 216 28.34 1.10 -6.01
C ALA A 216 27.56 2.42 -6.06
N GLN A 217 28.13 3.47 -6.66
CA GLN A 217 27.46 4.76 -6.85
C GLN A 217 26.17 4.60 -7.68
N ALA A 218 26.24 3.83 -8.78
CA ALA A 218 25.05 3.56 -9.60
C ALA A 218 23.95 2.82 -8.83
N GLN A 219 24.32 1.94 -7.87
CA GLN A 219 23.33 1.27 -7.00
C GLN A 219 22.67 2.25 -6.04
N VAL A 220 23.44 3.17 -5.43
CA VAL A 220 22.87 4.26 -4.59
C VAL A 220 21.89 5.10 -5.40
N ASP A 221 22.28 5.54 -6.60
CA ASP A 221 21.43 6.40 -7.43
C ASP A 221 20.14 5.68 -7.85
N LYS A 222 20.21 4.36 -8.10
CA LYS A 222 19.05 3.54 -8.39
C LYS A 222 18.12 3.43 -7.16
N ALA A 223 18.66 3.15 -5.98
CA ALA A 223 17.89 3.06 -4.74
C ALA A 223 17.24 4.41 -4.39
N LYS A 224 17.98 5.53 -4.53
CA LYS A 224 17.44 6.89 -4.38
C LYS A 224 16.31 7.17 -5.38
N THR A 225 16.43 6.68 -6.62
CA THR A 225 15.37 6.83 -7.63
C THR A 225 14.11 6.05 -7.25
N GLN A 226 14.25 4.84 -6.73
CA GLN A 226 13.12 4.05 -6.24
C GLN A 226 12.44 4.74 -5.04
N LEU A 227 13.22 5.23 -4.08
CA LEU A 227 12.68 5.96 -2.93
C LEU A 227 11.96 7.24 -3.39
N ARG A 228 12.55 8.03 -4.28
CA ARG A 228 11.93 9.22 -4.88
C ARG A 228 10.59 8.91 -5.55
N GLN A 229 10.47 7.79 -6.24
CA GLN A 229 9.21 7.34 -6.84
C GLN A 229 8.15 7.04 -5.78
N ILE A 230 8.49 6.37 -4.69
CA ILE A 230 7.56 6.09 -3.59
C ILE A 230 7.11 7.36 -2.88
N LEU A 231 8.02 8.34 -2.77
CA LEU A 231 7.74 9.66 -2.21
C LEU A 231 6.96 10.58 -3.16
N GLU A 232 6.69 10.16 -4.41
CA GLU A 232 6.02 10.96 -5.44
C GLU A 232 6.71 12.31 -5.71
N LEU A 233 8.05 12.34 -5.63
CA LEU A 233 8.82 13.54 -5.90
C LEU A 233 9.07 13.70 -7.41
N ASP A 234 8.90 14.91 -7.92
CA ASP A 234 9.17 15.23 -9.32
C ASP A 234 10.64 14.98 -9.67
N GLY A 235 10.89 14.54 -10.91
CA GLY A 235 12.24 14.20 -11.40
C GLY A 235 13.27 15.34 -11.32
N ASN A 236 12.82 16.59 -11.24
CA ASN A 236 13.66 17.78 -11.14
C ASN A 236 14.03 18.17 -9.71
N VAL A 237 13.42 17.53 -8.69
CA VAL A 237 13.72 17.80 -7.28
C VAL A 237 15.04 17.13 -6.95
N LYS A 238 16.04 17.93 -6.58
CA LYS A 238 17.29 17.43 -6.02
C LYS A 238 16.98 16.88 -4.64
N PHE A 239 17.14 15.57 -4.49
CA PHE A 239 16.81 14.79 -3.30
C PHE A 239 18.02 14.02 -2.82
N ASP A 240 18.29 14.06 -1.55
CA ASP A 240 19.27 13.21 -0.88
C ASP A 240 18.73 12.69 0.46
N VAL A 241 19.34 11.59 0.92
CA VAL A 241 19.01 10.93 2.18
C VAL A 241 20.03 11.32 3.24
N TYR A 242 19.56 11.66 4.43
CA TYR A 242 20.45 11.90 5.55
C TYR A 242 21.16 10.61 5.96
N VAL A 243 22.48 10.60 5.77
CA VAL A 243 23.32 9.43 6.09
C VAL A 243 23.85 9.59 7.51
N THR A 244 23.25 8.86 8.44
CA THR A 244 23.74 8.72 9.81
C THR A 244 24.72 7.53 9.87
N GLU A 245 25.85 7.71 10.54
CA GLU A 245 26.70 6.57 10.89
C GLU A 245 26.07 5.85 12.08
N GLU A 246 25.42 4.73 11.80
CA GLU A 246 24.88 3.88 12.86
C GLU A 246 26.02 3.29 13.69
N SER A 247 25.88 3.29 15.00
CA SER A 247 26.88 2.67 15.88
C SER A 247 26.83 1.14 15.77
N ASP A 248 27.94 0.49 16.07
CA ASP A 248 27.98 -0.99 16.14
C ASP A 248 27.07 -1.53 17.27
N GLU A 249 26.81 -0.71 18.29
CA GLU A 249 25.91 -1.02 19.41
C GLU A 249 24.46 -1.16 18.98
N SER A 250 24.02 -0.41 17.95
CA SER A 250 22.67 -0.52 17.39
C SER A 250 22.37 -1.94 16.90
N ALA A 251 23.37 -2.65 16.35
CA ALA A 251 23.25 -4.03 15.88
C ALA A 251 23.35 -5.08 17.00
N LEU A 252 23.73 -4.69 18.22
CA LEU A 252 23.91 -5.59 19.36
C LEU A 252 22.76 -5.51 20.39
N GLN A 253 21.68 -4.83 20.07
CA GLN A 253 20.49 -4.75 20.93
C GLN A 253 19.86 -6.13 21.13
N VAL A 254 19.14 -6.28 22.23
CA VAL A 254 18.44 -7.53 22.56
C VAL A 254 17.24 -7.71 21.61
N ILE A 255 17.19 -8.85 20.95
CA ILE A 255 16.09 -9.20 20.04
C ILE A 255 14.88 -9.64 20.89
N PRO A 256 13.69 -9.05 20.68
CA PRO A 256 12.48 -9.42 21.41
C PRO A 256 12.07 -10.88 21.11
N SER A 257 11.27 -11.49 22.00
CA SER A 257 10.80 -12.85 21.76
C SER A 257 9.77 -12.86 20.62
N LEU A 258 9.86 -13.86 19.74
CA LEU A 258 8.93 -14.07 18.62
C LEU A 258 7.47 -14.05 19.10
N GLN A 259 7.17 -14.77 20.18
CA GLN A 259 5.80 -14.90 20.70
C GLN A 259 5.24 -13.55 21.17
N THR A 260 6.04 -12.74 21.87
CA THR A 260 5.60 -11.42 22.34
C THR A 260 5.27 -10.49 21.16
N VAL A 261 6.14 -10.44 20.15
CA VAL A 261 5.91 -9.63 18.96
C VAL A 261 4.65 -10.08 18.20
N TYR A 262 4.46 -11.39 18.07
CA TYR A 262 3.29 -11.92 17.38
C TYR A 262 1.98 -11.64 18.14
N ASP A 263 1.95 -11.82 19.47
CA ASP A 263 0.75 -11.56 20.27
C ASP A 263 0.36 -10.07 20.22
N ASN A 264 1.35 -9.17 20.29
CA ASN A 264 1.12 -7.74 20.16
C ASN A 264 0.64 -7.37 18.74
N ALA A 265 1.25 -7.97 17.71
CA ALA A 265 0.84 -7.76 16.32
C ALA A 265 -0.61 -8.23 16.09
N LEU A 266 -1.02 -9.36 16.64
CA LEU A 266 -2.41 -9.83 16.55
C LEU A 266 -3.43 -8.84 17.14
N ALA A 267 -3.03 -8.08 18.16
CA ALA A 267 -3.89 -7.11 18.83
C ALA A 267 -3.92 -5.75 18.12
N THR A 268 -2.83 -5.34 17.48
CA THR A 268 -2.64 -3.96 16.99
C THR A 268 -2.76 -3.83 15.46
N ARG A 269 -2.52 -4.91 14.70
CA ARG A 269 -2.42 -4.82 13.24
C ARG A 269 -3.77 -4.65 12.56
N PRO A 270 -3.94 -3.63 11.69
CA PRO A 270 -5.19 -3.32 11.04
C PRO A 270 -5.67 -4.43 10.09
N GLU A 271 -4.77 -5.23 9.48
CA GLU A 271 -5.13 -6.35 8.62
C GLU A 271 -5.87 -7.47 9.35
N ILE A 272 -5.59 -7.66 10.65
CA ILE A 272 -6.29 -8.62 11.50
C ILE A 272 -7.67 -8.08 11.88
N ALA A 273 -7.74 -6.81 12.28
CA ALA A 273 -9.01 -6.13 12.56
C ALA A 273 -9.94 -6.13 11.33
N SER A 274 -9.41 -5.82 10.15
CA SER A 274 -10.12 -5.89 8.86
C SER A 274 -10.65 -7.31 8.57
N GLY A 275 -9.87 -8.35 8.87
CA GLY A 275 -10.29 -9.76 8.73
C GLY A 275 -11.44 -10.14 9.66
N LEU A 276 -11.39 -9.73 10.94
CA LEU A 276 -12.48 -9.94 11.91
C LEU A 276 -13.76 -9.22 11.48
N LEU A 277 -13.63 -7.97 11.04
CA LEU A 277 -14.74 -7.16 10.55
C LEU A 277 -15.37 -7.77 9.29
N ALA A 278 -14.56 -8.36 8.40
CA ALA A 278 -15.05 -9.06 7.21
C ALA A 278 -15.96 -10.25 7.57
N ILE A 279 -15.64 -11.02 8.59
CA ILE A 279 -16.48 -12.13 9.08
C ILE A 279 -17.84 -11.59 9.55
N GLU A 280 -17.86 -10.53 10.39
CA GLU A 280 -19.11 -9.93 10.88
C GLU A 280 -19.94 -9.33 9.73
N ASN A 281 -19.30 -8.73 8.72
CA ASN A 281 -19.95 -8.24 7.51
C ASN A 281 -20.63 -9.39 6.74
N GLN A 282 -19.96 -10.55 6.56
CA GLN A 282 -20.57 -11.73 5.91
C GLN A 282 -21.72 -12.34 6.73
N LYS A 283 -21.65 -12.31 8.06
CA LYS A 283 -22.77 -12.71 8.93
C LYS A 283 -24.01 -11.82 8.74
N LEU A 284 -23.82 -10.52 8.49
CA LEU A 284 -24.92 -9.65 8.06
C LEU A 284 -25.47 -10.04 6.69
N GLY A 285 -24.62 -10.43 5.75
CA GLY A 285 -25.03 -10.97 4.46
C GLY A 285 -25.98 -12.18 4.59
N VAL A 286 -25.71 -13.07 5.55
CA VAL A 286 -26.64 -14.18 5.86
C VAL A 286 -28.00 -13.68 6.36
N LYS A 287 -28.02 -12.64 7.22
CA LYS A 287 -29.29 -12.03 7.71
C LYS A 287 -30.06 -11.38 6.56
N ILE A 288 -29.36 -10.70 5.66
CA ILE A 288 -29.94 -10.07 4.46
C ILE A 288 -30.53 -11.15 3.53
N ALA A 289 -29.83 -12.24 3.29
CA ALA A 289 -30.32 -13.35 2.48
C ALA A 289 -31.56 -14.03 3.11
N LYS A 290 -31.57 -14.22 4.42
CA LYS A 290 -32.72 -14.77 5.18
C LYS A 290 -33.96 -13.88 5.08
N ALA A 291 -33.80 -12.57 4.96
CA ALA A 291 -34.92 -11.62 4.79
C ALA A 291 -35.75 -11.91 3.52
N GLY A 292 -35.21 -12.59 2.52
CA GLY A 292 -35.94 -13.03 1.34
C GLY A 292 -37.10 -14.01 1.60
N LYS A 293 -37.20 -14.61 2.80
CA LYS A 293 -38.32 -15.46 3.23
C LYS A 293 -39.43 -14.69 3.94
N LEU A 294 -39.19 -13.43 4.26
CA LEU A 294 -40.09 -12.61 5.06
C LEU A 294 -41.00 -11.76 4.15
N PRO A 295 -42.17 -11.33 4.64
CA PRO A 295 -43.02 -10.41 3.87
C PRO A 295 -42.29 -9.12 3.54
N GLN A 296 -42.72 -8.47 2.45
CA GLN A 296 -42.35 -7.09 2.10
C GLN A 296 -43.61 -6.25 2.12
N ILE A 297 -43.53 -5.11 2.80
CA ILE A 297 -44.62 -4.15 2.91
C ILE A 297 -44.19 -2.86 2.22
N SER A 298 -44.92 -2.44 1.20
CA SER A 298 -44.65 -1.22 0.44
C SER A 298 -45.89 -0.33 0.34
N LEU A 299 -45.70 0.97 0.44
CA LEU A 299 -46.70 1.99 0.12
C LEU A 299 -46.39 2.51 -1.29
N ASN A 300 -47.40 2.51 -2.14
CA ASN A 300 -47.31 3.02 -3.50
C ASN A 300 -48.31 4.16 -3.66
N ALA A 301 -47.93 5.27 -4.25
CA ALA A 301 -48.80 6.35 -4.60
C ALA A 301 -48.51 6.81 -6.03
N SER A 302 -49.54 7.13 -6.78
CA SER A 302 -49.38 7.65 -8.13
C SER A 302 -50.45 8.67 -8.45
N LEU A 303 -50.04 9.67 -9.21
CA LEU A 303 -50.91 10.64 -9.87
C LEU A 303 -50.65 10.53 -11.35
N GLY A 304 -51.69 10.45 -12.16
CA GLY A 304 -51.52 10.27 -13.60
C GLY A 304 -52.66 10.86 -14.42
N THR A 305 -52.40 10.98 -15.70
CA THR A 305 -53.39 11.33 -16.69
C THR A 305 -52.99 10.76 -18.04
N SER A 306 -53.96 10.65 -18.95
CA SER A 306 -53.71 10.14 -20.28
C SER A 306 -54.49 10.89 -21.34
N THR A 307 -53.95 10.87 -22.55
CA THR A 307 -54.56 11.49 -23.72
C THR A 307 -54.51 10.49 -24.89
N THR A 308 -55.51 10.57 -25.76
CA THR A 308 -55.55 9.75 -26.97
C THR A 308 -56.18 10.53 -28.13
N SER A 309 -55.68 10.32 -29.34
CA SER A 309 -56.29 10.86 -30.54
C SER A 309 -57.63 10.18 -30.92
N MET A 310 -57.94 9.07 -30.24
CA MET A 310 -59.21 8.36 -30.43
C MET A 310 -60.37 8.99 -29.67
N ASN A 311 -60.12 9.99 -28.83
CA ASN A 311 -61.15 10.76 -28.11
C ASN A 311 -61.37 12.12 -28.79
N SER A 312 -62.63 12.53 -28.97
CA SER A 312 -63.00 13.80 -29.60
C SER A 312 -62.74 15.04 -28.76
N ASN A 313 -62.46 14.86 -27.45
CA ASN A 313 -62.08 15.96 -26.58
C ASN A 313 -60.67 16.45 -26.93
N ASP A 314 -60.49 17.77 -26.83
CA ASP A 314 -59.18 18.37 -26.96
C ASP A 314 -58.19 17.90 -25.89
N TRP A 315 -56.92 18.03 -26.14
CA TRP A 315 -55.83 17.53 -25.26
C TRP A 315 -56.00 18.08 -23.82
N GLY A 316 -56.25 19.37 -23.63
CA GLY A 316 -56.39 19.98 -22.30
C GLY A 316 -57.57 19.43 -21.51
N LYS A 317 -58.71 19.17 -22.20
CA LYS A 317 -59.89 18.56 -21.57
C LYS A 317 -59.62 17.11 -21.18
N GLN A 318 -58.93 16.33 -22.02
CA GLN A 318 -58.51 14.95 -21.70
C GLN A 318 -57.58 14.92 -20.49
N MET A 319 -56.55 15.78 -20.45
CA MET A 319 -55.64 15.91 -19.33
C MET A 319 -56.36 16.12 -17.99
N LYS A 320 -57.42 16.95 -18.00
CA LYS A 320 -58.21 17.22 -16.79
C LYS A 320 -59.19 16.09 -16.46
N THR A 321 -59.87 15.55 -17.46
CA THR A 321 -60.90 14.53 -17.25
C THR A 321 -60.34 13.16 -16.88
N ASN A 322 -59.17 12.83 -17.42
CA ASN A 322 -58.50 11.56 -17.18
C ASN A 322 -57.48 11.62 -16.00
N PHE A 323 -57.48 12.76 -15.28
CA PHE A 323 -56.61 12.86 -14.10
C PHE A 323 -57.11 11.90 -13.02
N ASP A 324 -56.20 11.04 -12.56
CA ASP A 324 -56.44 10.00 -11.54
C ASP A 324 -55.35 9.99 -10.49
N GLY A 325 -55.73 9.71 -9.27
CA GLY A 325 -54.82 9.56 -8.14
C GLY A 325 -55.08 8.27 -7.38
N MET A 326 -54.01 7.51 -7.13
CA MET A 326 -54.10 6.23 -6.41
C MET A 326 -53.06 6.20 -5.28
N ALA A 327 -53.46 5.64 -4.12
CA ALA A 327 -52.59 5.28 -3.04
C ALA A 327 -52.93 3.86 -2.56
N GLY A 328 -51.95 3.01 -2.37
CA GLY A 328 -52.18 1.62 -2.00
C GLY A 328 -51.06 1.06 -1.14
N LEU A 329 -51.43 0.18 -0.20
CA LEU A 329 -50.51 -0.64 0.59
C LEU A 329 -50.42 -2.02 -0.05
N SER A 330 -49.19 -2.47 -0.37
CA SER A 330 -48.98 -3.82 -0.89
C SER A 330 -48.16 -4.64 0.12
N VAL A 331 -48.62 -5.87 0.34
CA VAL A 331 -47.91 -6.88 1.15
C VAL A 331 -47.63 -8.07 0.25
N SER A 332 -46.34 -8.36 0.05
CA SER A 332 -45.87 -9.52 -0.76
C SER A 332 -45.14 -10.51 0.11
N LEU A 333 -45.57 -11.77 0.09
CA LEU A 333 -44.93 -12.87 0.80
C LEU A 333 -44.58 -13.98 -0.22
N PRO A 334 -43.31 -14.28 -0.46
CA PRO A 334 -42.91 -15.38 -1.34
C PRO A 334 -43.21 -16.73 -0.67
N LEU A 335 -44.17 -17.49 -1.23
CA LEU A 335 -44.51 -18.84 -0.72
C LEU A 335 -43.60 -19.91 -1.35
N PHE A 336 -43.28 -19.78 -2.63
CA PHE A 336 -42.37 -20.62 -3.37
C PHE A 336 -41.56 -19.81 -4.36
N ASP A 337 -40.24 -19.91 -4.28
CA ASP A 337 -39.28 -19.10 -5.04
C ASP A 337 -38.24 -19.94 -5.82
N ASN A 338 -38.64 -21.15 -6.23
CA ASN A 338 -37.78 -22.10 -6.96
C ASN A 338 -36.41 -22.31 -6.24
N ARG A 339 -36.42 -22.37 -4.89
CA ARG A 339 -35.24 -22.56 -4.05
C ARG A 339 -34.26 -21.34 -4.03
N SER A 340 -34.57 -20.22 -4.66
CA SER A 340 -33.70 -19.07 -4.78
C SER A 340 -33.20 -18.57 -3.42
N THR A 341 -34.09 -18.28 -2.48
CA THR A 341 -33.72 -17.79 -1.15
C THR A 341 -32.90 -18.84 -0.36
N LYS A 342 -33.23 -20.15 -0.45
CA LYS A 342 -32.44 -21.20 0.21
C LYS A 342 -31.01 -21.24 -0.33
N THR A 343 -30.85 -21.14 -1.64
CA THR A 343 -29.55 -21.12 -2.31
C THR A 343 -28.75 -19.86 -1.90
N ASN A 344 -29.38 -18.69 -1.86
CA ASN A 344 -28.73 -17.45 -1.46
C ASN A 344 -28.30 -17.49 0.02
N VAL A 345 -29.07 -18.07 0.92
CA VAL A 345 -28.70 -18.27 2.32
C VAL A 345 -27.49 -19.20 2.45
N ASN A 346 -27.52 -20.35 1.72
CA ASN A 346 -26.40 -21.29 1.74
C ASN A 346 -25.12 -20.64 1.19
N LYS A 347 -25.19 -19.90 0.06
CA LYS A 347 -24.05 -19.16 -0.48
C LYS A 347 -23.51 -18.13 0.51
N ALA A 348 -24.40 -17.38 1.19
CA ALA A 348 -23.97 -16.43 2.20
C ALA A 348 -23.29 -17.11 3.41
N GLN A 349 -23.73 -18.32 3.79
CA GLN A 349 -23.05 -19.11 4.83
C GLN A 349 -21.66 -19.58 4.39
N LEU A 350 -21.52 -20.01 3.13
CA LEU A 350 -20.20 -20.36 2.56
C LEU A 350 -19.26 -19.14 2.51
N ASN A 351 -19.79 -17.95 2.23
CA ASN A 351 -19.00 -16.73 2.28
C ASN A 351 -18.48 -16.42 3.70
N VAL A 352 -19.25 -16.75 4.76
CA VAL A 352 -18.75 -16.63 6.16
C VAL A 352 -17.58 -17.58 6.38
N ILE A 353 -17.70 -18.85 5.94
CA ILE A 353 -16.61 -19.84 6.06
C ILE A 353 -15.36 -19.35 5.29
N ASN A 354 -15.52 -18.83 4.07
CA ASN A 354 -14.41 -18.26 3.32
C ASN A 354 -13.73 -17.12 4.08
N ALA A 355 -14.50 -16.19 4.65
CA ALA A 355 -13.93 -15.09 5.44
C ALA A 355 -13.19 -15.58 6.72
N GLU A 356 -13.65 -16.67 7.34
CA GLU A 356 -12.96 -17.30 8.46
C GLU A 356 -11.63 -17.94 8.03
N LEU A 357 -11.61 -18.60 6.87
CA LEU A 357 -10.39 -19.17 6.27
C LEU A 357 -9.40 -18.06 5.85
N ASP A 358 -9.90 -16.97 5.25
CA ASP A 358 -9.09 -15.80 4.90
C ASP A 358 -8.41 -15.17 6.14
N LEU A 359 -9.12 -15.10 7.27
CA LEU A 359 -8.53 -14.63 8.53
C LEU A 359 -7.45 -15.59 9.04
N GLN A 360 -7.67 -16.90 8.93
CA GLN A 360 -6.64 -17.89 9.31
C GLN A 360 -5.40 -17.77 8.45
N ASP A 361 -5.57 -17.53 7.14
CA ASP A 361 -4.46 -17.33 6.22
C ASP A 361 -3.68 -16.05 6.54
N LYS A 362 -4.38 -14.93 6.79
CA LYS A 362 -3.76 -13.67 7.24
C LYS A 362 -2.94 -13.85 8.53
N ARG A 363 -3.46 -14.61 9.51
CA ARG A 363 -2.72 -14.88 10.75
C ARG A 363 -1.46 -15.70 10.51
N LYS A 364 -1.52 -16.70 9.63
CA LYS A 364 -0.35 -17.51 9.24
C LYS A 364 0.68 -16.67 8.51
N THR A 365 0.25 -15.84 7.56
CA THR A 365 1.13 -14.93 6.84
C THR A 365 1.81 -13.95 7.79
N LEU A 366 1.06 -13.34 8.72
CA LEU A 366 1.61 -12.46 9.74
C LEU A 366 2.65 -13.17 10.61
N TYR A 367 2.33 -14.37 11.08
CA TYR A 367 3.28 -15.18 11.86
C TYR A 367 4.57 -15.46 11.06
N SER A 368 4.43 -15.93 9.83
CA SER A 368 5.58 -16.25 8.97
C SER A 368 6.44 -15.01 8.64
N THR A 369 5.81 -13.84 8.46
CA THR A 369 6.54 -12.59 8.24
C THR A 369 7.34 -12.19 9.49
N ILE A 370 6.74 -12.22 10.68
CA ILE A 370 7.42 -11.89 11.94
C ILE A 370 8.51 -12.93 12.24
N GLU A 371 8.23 -14.21 12.01
CA GLU A 371 9.21 -15.29 12.18
C GLU A 371 10.41 -15.10 11.24
N GLY A 372 10.16 -14.67 9.98
CA GLY A 372 11.20 -14.32 9.03
C GLY A 372 12.13 -13.23 9.57
N TYR A 373 11.59 -12.09 9.97
CA TYR A 373 12.38 -11.00 10.57
C TYR A 373 13.10 -11.44 11.85
N TRP A 374 12.47 -12.29 12.67
CA TRP A 374 13.09 -12.78 13.90
C TRP A 374 14.30 -13.70 13.61
N ILE A 375 14.17 -14.62 12.65
CA ILE A 375 15.25 -15.49 12.20
C ILE A 375 16.38 -14.66 11.58
N ASP A 376 16.03 -13.70 10.73
CA ASP A 376 16.99 -12.85 10.04
C ASP A 376 17.72 -11.94 11.04
N ALA A 377 17.04 -11.33 12.01
CA ALA A 377 17.65 -10.55 13.07
C ALA A 377 18.68 -11.36 13.86
N ASN A 378 18.30 -12.55 14.33
CA ASN A 378 19.21 -13.44 15.07
C ASN A 378 20.42 -13.87 14.21
N THR A 379 20.15 -14.26 12.96
CA THR A 379 21.19 -14.73 12.03
C THR A 379 22.16 -13.60 11.67
N ASN A 380 21.63 -12.42 11.32
CA ASN A 380 22.43 -11.28 10.92
C ASN A 380 23.24 -10.72 12.09
N GLN A 381 22.68 -10.72 13.32
CA GLN A 381 23.43 -10.35 14.53
C GLN A 381 24.61 -11.29 14.79
N GLN A 382 24.42 -12.60 14.67
CA GLN A 382 25.52 -13.56 14.81
C GLN A 382 26.57 -13.40 13.70
N LYS A 383 26.13 -13.17 12.46
CA LYS A 383 27.05 -12.87 11.35
C LYS A 383 27.82 -11.57 11.61
N PHE A 384 27.19 -10.53 12.16
CA PHE A 384 27.83 -9.27 12.49
C PHE A 384 28.95 -9.46 13.54
N ILE A 385 28.66 -10.23 14.61
CA ILE A 385 29.65 -10.56 15.66
C ILE A 385 30.84 -11.31 15.05
N ALA A 386 30.58 -12.34 14.25
CA ALA A 386 31.64 -13.13 13.60
C ALA A 386 32.41 -12.30 12.56
N ALA A 387 31.74 -11.47 11.78
CA ALA A 387 32.38 -10.61 10.78
C ALA A 387 33.25 -9.54 11.43
N THR A 388 32.86 -9.01 12.60
CA THR A 388 33.67 -8.04 13.34
C THR A 388 35.01 -8.64 13.77
N ALA A 389 35.01 -9.87 14.33
CA ALA A 389 36.21 -10.57 14.68
C ALA A 389 37.06 -10.96 13.43
N SER A 390 36.39 -11.30 12.31
CA SER A 390 37.05 -11.56 11.04
C SER A 390 37.74 -10.33 10.48
N VAL A 391 37.11 -9.14 10.53
CA VAL A 391 37.76 -7.89 10.08
C VAL A 391 39.02 -7.59 10.86
N GLU A 392 39.01 -7.72 12.19
CA GLU A 392 40.19 -7.52 13.04
C GLU A 392 41.35 -8.46 12.65
N SER A 393 41.02 -9.74 12.47
CA SER A 393 42.00 -10.75 12.07
C SER A 393 42.55 -10.52 10.66
N MET A 394 41.66 -10.19 9.69
CA MET A 394 42.06 -9.92 8.30
C MET A 394 42.85 -8.60 8.17
N GLN A 395 42.51 -7.59 8.96
CA GLN A 395 43.27 -6.34 9.02
C GLN A 395 44.72 -6.63 9.49
N THR A 396 44.88 -7.33 10.61
CA THR A 396 46.20 -7.72 11.14
C THR A 396 46.98 -8.53 10.10
N SER A 397 46.33 -9.50 9.45
CA SER A 397 46.96 -10.33 8.42
C SER A 397 47.43 -9.50 7.21
N TYR A 398 46.58 -8.59 6.74
CA TYR A 398 46.89 -7.71 5.61
C TYR A 398 48.03 -6.74 5.94
N ASP A 399 48.07 -6.17 7.13
CA ASP A 399 49.14 -5.27 7.57
C ASP A 399 50.50 -5.97 7.59
N LEU A 400 50.55 -7.23 8.10
CA LEU A 400 51.76 -8.04 8.08
C LEU A 400 52.17 -8.43 6.64
N LEU A 401 51.22 -8.81 5.78
CA LEU A 401 51.46 -9.11 4.37
C LEU A 401 51.97 -7.88 3.61
N SER A 402 51.42 -6.72 3.87
CA SER A 402 51.82 -5.44 3.26
C SER A 402 53.27 -5.09 3.63
N GLU A 403 53.66 -5.30 4.90
CA GLU A 403 55.03 -5.06 5.36
C GLU A 403 56.02 -6.09 4.78
N GLN A 404 55.66 -7.38 4.75
CA GLN A 404 56.47 -8.44 4.13
C GLN A 404 56.63 -8.20 2.62
N PHE A 405 55.60 -7.76 1.93
CA PHE A 405 55.72 -7.36 0.53
C PHE A 405 56.65 -6.17 0.33
N ARG A 406 56.59 -5.17 1.22
CA ARG A 406 57.51 -4.02 1.22
C ARG A 406 58.96 -4.43 1.37
N LEU A 407 59.23 -5.49 2.15
CA LEU A 407 60.56 -6.06 2.35
C LEU A 407 60.98 -7.02 1.25
N GLY A 408 60.13 -7.32 0.27
CA GLY A 408 60.35 -8.25 -0.81
C GLY A 408 60.29 -9.75 -0.40
N LEU A 409 59.70 -10.04 0.79
CA LEU A 409 59.57 -11.39 1.34
C LEU A 409 58.32 -12.13 0.86
N LYS A 410 57.33 -11.39 0.33
CA LYS A 410 56.07 -11.90 -0.22
C LYS A 410 55.83 -11.37 -1.62
N ASN A 411 55.09 -12.17 -2.41
CA ASN A 411 54.73 -11.81 -3.78
C ASN A 411 53.41 -11.01 -3.86
N ILE A 412 53.16 -10.45 -5.04
CA ILE A 412 51.99 -9.60 -5.32
C ILE A 412 50.68 -10.36 -5.14
N VAL A 413 50.62 -11.64 -5.50
CA VAL A 413 49.40 -12.47 -5.43
C VAL A 413 48.96 -12.64 -3.99
N GLU A 414 49.89 -12.86 -3.06
CA GLU A 414 49.61 -12.98 -1.63
C GLU A 414 49.10 -11.67 -1.06
N LEU A 415 49.70 -10.51 -1.44
CA LEU A 415 49.25 -9.20 -1.04
C LEU A 415 47.81 -8.90 -1.52
N MET A 416 47.52 -9.17 -2.80
CA MET A 416 46.20 -8.96 -3.40
C MET A 416 45.14 -9.87 -2.78
N THR A 417 45.51 -11.13 -2.50
CA THR A 417 44.61 -12.08 -1.82
C THR A 417 44.28 -11.59 -0.41
N GLY A 418 45.28 -11.16 0.36
CA GLY A 418 45.08 -10.61 1.70
C GLY A 418 44.18 -9.35 1.69
N LYS A 419 44.42 -8.44 0.73
CA LYS A 419 43.57 -7.26 0.54
C LYS A 419 42.11 -7.64 0.23
N ASN A 420 41.90 -8.55 -0.72
CA ASN A 420 40.57 -8.95 -1.12
C ASN A 420 39.81 -9.64 0.03
N ASN A 421 40.52 -10.47 0.83
CA ASN A 421 39.94 -11.09 2.02
C ASN A 421 39.51 -10.05 3.06
N LEU A 422 40.32 -9.01 3.29
CA LEU A 422 40.00 -7.91 4.18
C LEU A 422 38.76 -7.12 3.68
N VAL A 423 38.73 -6.75 2.41
CA VAL A 423 37.60 -6.03 1.80
C VAL A 423 36.31 -6.84 1.91
N ASN A 424 36.36 -8.14 1.62
CA ASN A 424 35.22 -9.03 1.76
C ASN A 424 34.75 -9.12 3.22
N ALA A 425 35.65 -9.20 4.19
CA ALA A 425 35.31 -9.21 5.61
C ALA A 425 34.64 -7.88 6.03
N GLN A 426 35.16 -6.74 5.57
CA GLN A 426 34.56 -5.42 5.83
C GLN A 426 33.15 -5.29 5.22
N GLN A 427 32.95 -5.74 3.98
CA GLN A 427 31.64 -5.73 3.34
C GLN A 427 30.65 -6.65 4.06
N ASN A 428 31.09 -7.84 4.47
CA ASN A 428 30.25 -8.77 5.24
C ASN A 428 29.83 -8.19 6.61
N LYS A 429 30.77 -7.53 7.32
CA LYS A 429 30.47 -6.81 8.57
C LYS A 429 29.44 -5.73 8.34
N LEU A 430 29.63 -4.91 7.32
CA LEU A 430 28.76 -3.80 6.99
C LEU A 430 27.33 -4.28 6.63
N GLN A 431 27.24 -5.28 5.75
CA GLN A 431 25.97 -5.87 5.35
C GLN A 431 25.22 -6.45 6.55
N SER A 432 25.88 -7.29 7.34
CA SER A 432 25.23 -7.90 8.51
C SER A 432 24.79 -6.87 9.55
N LYS A 433 25.57 -5.78 9.75
CA LYS A 433 25.19 -4.66 10.62
C LYS A 433 23.86 -4.02 10.19
N TYR A 434 23.78 -3.55 8.94
CA TYR A 434 22.60 -2.84 8.47
C TYR A 434 21.36 -3.74 8.33
N MET A 435 21.55 -5.01 7.96
CA MET A 435 20.46 -5.98 7.95
C MET A 435 19.93 -6.24 9.37
N THR A 436 20.80 -6.39 10.37
CA THR A 436 20.36 -6.54 11.76
C THR A 436 19.57 -5.34 12.23
N ILE A 437 20.01 -4.11 11.91
CA ILE A 437 19.31 -2.88 12.29
C ILE A 437 17.92 -2.84 11.64
N LEU A 438 17.82 -3.16 10.36
CA LEU A 438 16.54 -3.21 9.65
C LEU A 438 15.59 -4.24 10.27
N ASP A 439 16.06 -5.48 10.47
CA ASP A 439 15.24 -6.56 11.02
C ASP A 439 14.75 -6.22 12.44
N MET A 440 15.59 -5.60 13.25
CA MET A 440 15.24 -5.12 14.58
C MET A 440 14.18 -4.02 14.55
N GLN A 441 14.31 -3.05 13.64
CA GLN A 441 13.30 -2.01 13.45
C GLN A 441 11.97 -2.59 12.99
N MET A 442 11.99 -3.57 12.08
CA MET A 442 10.78 -4.26 11.66
C MET A 442 10.12 -5.01 12.82
N LEU A 443 10.90 -5.72 13.65
CA LEU A 443 10.35 -6.37 14.84
C LEU A 443 9.71 -5.38 15.83
N LYS A 444 10.32 -4.22 16.06
CA LYS A 444 9.75 -3.14 16.89
C LYS A 444 8.44 -2.62 16.28
N PHE A 445 8.42 -2.40 14.97
CA PHE A 445 7.23 -1.96 14.25
C PHE A 445 6.07 -2.96 14.34
N TYR A 446 6.36 -4.29 14.24
CA TYR A 446 5.35 -5.32 14.45
C TYR A 446 4.95 -5.47 15.93
N ASN A 447 5.83 -5.14 16.86
CA ASN A 447 5.54 -5.12 18.29
C ASN A 447 4.60 -3.97 18.71
N GLY A 448 4.34 -3.01 17.79
CA GLY A 448 3.51 -1.84 18.07
C GLY A 448 4.23 -0.75 18.85
N GLU A 449 5.55 -0.83 18.94
CA GLU A 449 6.38 0.26 19.43
C GLU A 449 6.43 1.34 18.34
N GLU A 450 5.60 2.39 18.48
CA GLU A 450 5.71 3.62 17.68
C GLU A 450 6.95 4.40 18.13
N GLY A 451 8.09 3.84 17.89
CA GLY A 451 9.36 4.45 18.13
C GLY A 451 10.14 4.46 16.84
N GLU A 452 10.34 5.63 16.28
CA GLU A 452 11.45 5.99 15.40
C GLU A 452 11.80 4.98 14.27
N LEU A 453 10.80 4.71 13.39
CA LEU A 453 11.18 4.44 12.02
C LEU A 453 11.68 5.73 11.40
#